data_f655799736cf4d71cc1e7bc677325968
#
_entry.id   f655799736cf4d71cc1e7bc677325968
#
_cell.length_a   1.000
_cell.length_b   1.000
_cell.length_c   1.000
_cell.angle_alpha   90.00
_cell.angle_beta   90.00
_cell.angle_gamma   90.00
#
_symmetry.space_group_name_H-M   'P 1'
#
loop_
_entity.id
_entity.type
_entity.pdbx_description
1 polymer ?
#
loop_
_entity_poly.entity_id
_entity_poly.type
_entity_poly.pdbx_seq_one_letter_code
_entity_poly.pdbx_strand_id
1 'polypeptide(L)'
;TETEMMRYIKRLDRKDISLAHSMIPLGSCTMKLNAAAEMLPLSRPEFMCMHPLVPEDQAEGYRMLIENLSEELKTITGFAGVSLQPNSGAAGEYTGLRVIRSYLESIGQGHRNKILIPASAHGTNPASAIKAGFVTVTCACDGQGNVDMEDLRAKAEENKEDLAALMITYPSTHGIFETEIVEICNIIHACGAQVYMDGANMNAQVGLTNPGFIGADVCHLNLHKTFASPHGGGGPGVGPICVAEHLVPFLPGHGLFGNPMNEVSSAPYGSAGILPITYGYICMMSTEGLTMATKAAILNANYLAACLKDTYGIVYRGANGFVGHEMILECRKIHEETGISENDIAKRLMDYGYHAPTLSFPVHGTLMIEPTESESLWELDNFITVMQTIWKEIQEVKNGEADKDDNVLVNAPHPEYEVVGDNWEHCYTREKAAYPIESVRENKFWINVARVDNTLGDRKLLSTRYGTF
;
A
#
# COMPACT_ATOMS: atom_id res chain seq x y z
N THR A 1 -15.47 29.36 15.79
CA THR A 1 -16.61 28.62 16.37
C THR A 1 -16.68 27.21 15.80
N GLU A 2 -17.37 26.30 16.50
CA GLU A 2 -17.60 24.93 16.03
C GLU A 2 -18.25 24.88 14.64
N THR A 3 -19.23 25.75 14.43
CA THR A 3 -19.92 25.87 13.14
C THR A 3 -18.97 26.29 12.00
N GLU A 4 -18.07 27.23 12.26
CA GLU A 4 -17.06 27.65 11.28
C GLU A 4 -16.09 26.54 10.98
N MET A 5 -15.64 25.79 11.98
CA MET A 5 -14.75 24.63 11.81
C MET A 5 -15.43 23.54 10.99
N MET A 6 -16.67 23.19 11.30
CA MET A 6 -17.45 22.21 10.56
C MET A 6 -17.61 22.61 9.08
N ARG A 7 -17.93 23.89 8.81
CA ARG A 7 -18.04 24.41 7.43
C ARG A 7 -16.70 24.45 6.73
N TYR A 8 -15.61 24.73 7.44
CA TYR A 8 -14.25 24.69 6.89
C TYR A 8 -13.86 23.27 6.48
N ILE A 9 -14.04 22.30 7.35
CA ILE A 9 -13.78 20.87 7.07
C ILE A 9 -14.60 20.41 5.86
N LYS A 10 -15.92 20.72 5.84
CA LYS A 10 -16.80 20.33 4.73
C LYS A 10 -16.41 20.98 3.40
N ARG A 11 -15.90 22.21 3.45
CA ARG A 11 -15.36 22.89 2.26
C ARG A 11 -14.13 22.21 1.70
N LEU A 12 -13.25 21.65 2.55
CA LEU A 12 -12.09 20.88 2.13
C LEU A 12 -12.52 19.50 1.60
N ASP A 13 -13.39 18.82 2.34
CA ASP A 13 -13.93 17.50 1.97
C ASP A 13 -14.54 17.46 0.56
N ARG A 14 -15.26 18.52 0.17
CA ARG A 14 -15.85 18.64 -1.18
C ARG A 14 -14.83 18.81 -2.32
N LYS A 15 -13.58 19.05 -1.99
CA LYS A 15 -12.52 19.30 -2.98
C LYS A 15 -11.71 18.06 -3.32
N ASP A 16 -11.97 16.95 -2.66
CA ASP A 16 -11.23 15.72 -2.83
C ASP A 16 -12.16 14.52 -2.95
N ILE A 17 -11.69 13.49 -3.66
CA ILE A 17 -12.39 12.23 -3.80
C ILE A 17 -12.18 11.42 -2.51
N SER A 18 -13.25 10.84 -1.99
CA SER A 18 -13.19 9.93 -0.85
C SER A 18 -13.76 8.56 -1.22
N LEU A 19 -13.48 7.54 -0.41
CA LEU A 19 -14.03 6.19 -0.56
C LEU A 19 -15.56 6.13 -0.45
N ALA A 20 -16.20 7.18 0.12
CA ALA A 20 -17.65 7.31 0.11
C ALA A 20 -18.20 7.85 -1.22
N HIS A 21 -17.35 8.31 -2.13
CA HIS A 21 -17.71 8.77 -3.46
C HIS A 21 -17.51 7.68 -4.51
N SER A 22 -16.35 7.07 -4.56
CA SER A 22 -15.97 6.04 -5.54
C SER A 22 -14.82 5.19 -5.01
N MET A 23 -14.52 4.09 -5.69
CA MET A 23 -13.32 3.31 -5.47
C MET A 23 -12.05 4.18 -5.59
N ILE A 24 -11.08 3.96 -4.72
CA ILE A 24 -9.73 4.51 -4.83
C ILE A 24 -8.79 3.36 -5.21
N PRO A 25 -8.50 3.17 -6.51
CA PRO A 25 -7.80 1.98 -7.02
C PRO A 25 -6.27 2.08 -6.85
N LEU A 26 -5.80 2.51 -5.68
CA LEU A 26 -4.39 2.82 -5.42
C LEU A 26 -3.60 1.55 -5.11
N GLY A 27 -2.92 0.99 -6.11
CA GLY A 27 -2.14 -0.24 -5.97
C GLY A 27 -1.03 -0.15 -4.92
N SER A 28 -0.81 -1.24 -4.22
CA SER A 28 0.07 -1.40 -3.06
C SER A 28 -0.25 -0.49 -1.87
N CYS A 29 -1.47 0.05 -1.83
CA CYS A 29 -1.92 0.93 -0.76
C CYS A 29 -3.38 0.65 -0.41
N THR A 30 -3.74 -0.58 -0.11
CA THR A 30 -5.09 -1.06 0.23
C THR A 30 -6.04 0.03 0.76
N MET A 31 -6.70 0.74 -0.14
CA MET A 31 -7.66 1.79 0.17
C MET A 31 -9.07 1.20 0.22
N LYS A 32 -9.50 0.78 1.39
CA LYS A 32 -10.82 0.18 1.58
C LYS A 32 -11.71 1.01 2.48
N LEU A 33 -13.02 1.02 2.16
CA LEU A 33 -14.01 1.63 3.02
C LEU A 33 -14.31 0.71 4.20
N ASN A 34 -14.09 1.22 5.40
CA ASN A 34 -14.33 0.50 6.65
C ASN A 34 -15.62 0.98 7.35
N ALA A 35 -16.17 0.14 8.22
CA ALA A 35 -17.39 0.46 8.93
C ALA A 35 -17.17 1.60 9.95
N ALA A 36 -18.07 2.59 9.96
CA ALA A 36 -18.01 3.68 10.94
C ALA A 36 -18.08 3.18 12.41
N ALA A 37 -18.70 2.01 12.64
CA ALA A 37 -18.78 1.37 13.93
C ALA A 37 -17.41 1.05 14.54
N GLU A 38 -16.39 0.82 13.75
CA GLU A 38 -15.01 0.56 14.19
C GLU A 38 -14.39 1.76 14.89
N MET A 39 -14.87 2.98 14.59
CA MET A 39 -14.43 4.22 15.21
C MET A 39 -15.11 4.52 16.55
N LEU A 40 -16.23 3.85 16.89
CA LEU A 40 -17.00 4.12 18.09
C LEU A 40 -16.20 3.99 19.41
N PRO A 41 -15.30 3.01 19.59
CA PRO A 41 -14.48 2.93 20.79
C PRO A 41 -13.69 4.21 21.06
N LEU A 42 -13.23 4.91 20.03
CA LEU A 42 -12.46 6.14 20.17
C LEU A 42 -13.28 7.31 20.76
N SER A 43 -14.61 7.24 20.74
CA SER A 43 -15.47 8.26 21.34
C SER A 43 -15.62 8.11 22.86
N ARG A 44 -15.12 7.01 23.44
CA ARG A 44 -15.24 6.72 24.86
C ARG A 44 -14.06 7.29 25.65
N PRO A 45 -14.29 8.03 26.74
CA PRO A 45 -13.24 8.60 27.57
C PRO A 45 -12.23 7.56 28.08
N GLU A 46 -12.68 6.33 28.33
CA GLU A 46 -11.84 5.23 28.82
C GLU A 46 -10.73 4.86 27.86
N PHE A 47 -10.91 5.12 26.56
CA PHE A 47 -9.87 4.94 25.55
C PHE A 47 -9.16 6.24 25.20
N MET A 48 -9.92 7.34 24.99
CA MET A 48 -9.36 8.61 24.48
C MET A 48 -8.57 9.39 25.53
N CYS A 49 -8.96 9.30 26.81
CA CYS A 49 -8.34 10.10 27.88
C CYS A 49 -7.23 9.36 28.63
N MET A 50 -6.85 8.18 28.19
CA MET A 50 -5.78 7.40 28.82
C MET A 50 -4.41 7.95 28.39
N HIS A 51 -3.59 8.32 29.35
CA HIS A 51 -2.22 8.76 29.07
C HIS A 51 -1.34 7.55 28.74
N PRO A 52 -0.47 7.60 27.70
CA PRO A 52 0.34 6.45 27.28
C PRO A 52 1.33 5.93 28.34
N LEU A 53 1.65 6.75 29.35
CA LEU A 53 2.55 6.40 30.46
C LEU A 53 1.79 6.28 31.79
N VAL A 54 0.51 5.97 31.76
CA VAL A 54 -0.26 5.66 32.96
C VAL A 54 0.32 4.39 33.63
N PRO A 55 0.33 4.31 34.97
CA PRO A 55 0.72 3.08 35.65
C PRO A 55 -0.10 1.88 35.20
N GLU A 56 0.55 0.73 35.02
CA GLU A 56 -0.08 -0.47 34.45
C GLU A 56 -1.31 -0.96 35.23
N ASP A 57 -1.28 -0.83 36.55
CA ASP A 57 -2.40 -1.18 37.46
C ASP A 57 -3.63 -0.27 37.28
N GLN A 58 -3.48 0.87 36.61
CA GLN A 58 -4.58 1.79 36.29
C GLN A 58 -5.07 1.64 34.83
N ALA A 59 -4.46 0.77 34.04
CA ALA A 59 -4.75 0.59 32.62
C ALA A 59 -5.11 -0.88 32.26
N GLU A 60 -5.69 -1.64 33.18
CA GLU A 60 -5.97 -3.06 33.01
C GLU A 60 -6.76 -3.35 31.73
N GLY A 61 -7.79 -2.57 31.42
CA GLY A 61 -8.59 -2.74 30.20
C GLY A 61 -7.77 -2.56 28.92
N TYR A 62 -6.87 -1.57 28.90
CA TYR A 62 -5.96 -1.38 27.76
C TYR A 62 -4.94 -2.51 27.64
N ARG A 63 -4.39 -2.98 28.77
CA ARG A 63 -3.48 -4.12 28.78
C ARG A 63 -4.14 -5.36 28.20
N MET A 64 -5.36 -5.68 28.63
CA MET A 64 -6.14 -6.79 28.08
C MET A 64 -6.40 -6.64 26.58
N LEU A 65 -6.74 -5.44 26.11
CA LEU A 65 -6.91 -5.17 24.66
C LEU A 65 -5.62 -5.41 23.90
N ILE A 66 -4.49 -4.91 24.37
CA ILE A 66 -3.17 -5.07 23.75
C ILE A 66 -2.75 -6.55 23.73
N GLU A 67 -2.94 -7.28 24.82
CA GLU A 67 -2.67 -8.71 24.91
C GLU A 67 -3.53 -9.50 23.91
N ASN A 68 -4.84 -9.26 23.91
CA ASN A 68 -5.76 -9.93 22.99
C ASN A 68 -5.43 -9.64 21.53
N LEU A 69 -5.21 -8.36 21.20
CA LEU A 69 -4.83 -7.97 19.83
C LEU A 69 -3.51 -8.63 19.42
N SER A 70 -2.54 -8.72 20.34
CA SER A 70 -1.28 -9.39 20.07
C SER A 70 -1.45 -10.88 19.80
N GLU A 71 -2.33 -11.58 20.55
CA GLU A 71 -2.65 -12.99 20.31
C GLU A 71 -3.36 -13.21 18.97
N GLU A 72 -4.30 -12.31 18.60
CA GLU A 72 -4.93 -12.36 17.26
C GLU A 72 -3.90 -12.18 16.15
N LEU A 73 -3.01 -11.21 16.26
CA LEU A 73 -1.97 -10.96 15.27
C LEU A 73 -0.95 -12.11 15.17
N LYS A 74 -0.58 -12.75 16.30
CA LYS A 74 0.22 -14.00 16.29
C LYS A 74 -0.49 -15.11 15.52
N THR A 75 -1.76 -15.31 15.80
CA THR A 75 -2.59 -16.33 15.12
C THR A 75 -2.66 -16.07 13.62
N ILE A 76 -2.93 -14.82 13.22
CA ILE A 76 -3.03 -14.41 11.80
C ILE A 76 -1.70 -14.60 11.07
N THR A 77 -0.59 -14.27 11.71
CA THR A 77 0.73 -14.27 11.08
C THR A 77 1.50 -15.58 11.25
N GLY A 78 1.08 -16.44 12.15
CA GLY A 78 1.78 -17.70 12.50
C GLY A 78 3.07 -17.49 13.31
N PHE A 79 3.23 -16.33 13.97
CA PHE A 79 4.41 -15.99 14.74
C PHE A 79 4.22 -16.16 16.25
N ALA A 80 5.34 -16.17 16.98
CA ALA A 80 5.37 -16.38 18.44
C ALA A 80 5.34 -15.07 19.23
N GLY A 81 5.79 -13.96 18.65
CA GLY A 81 5.88 -12.68 19.34
C GLY A 81 5.43 -11.50 18.48
N VAL A 82 4.85 -10.48 19.14
CA VAL A 82 4.37 -9.24 18.52
C VAL A 82 4.81 -8.04 19.34
N SER A 83 5.21 -6.95 18.69
CA SER A 83 5.31 -5.64 19.30
C SER A 83 4.47 -4.62 18.54
N LEU A 84 3.62 -3.89 19.26
CA LEU A 84 2.76 -2.82 18.74
C LEU A 84 3.44 -1.44 18.82
N GLN A 85 4.71 -1.38 19.19
CA GLN A 85 5.41 -0.12 19.42
C GLN A 85 5.69 0.70 18.15
N PRO A 86 6.01 0.12 16.96
CA PRO A 86 6.30 0.90 15.78
C PRO A 86 5.11 1.73 15.28
N ASN A 87 5.33 3.01 14.97
CA ASN A 87 4.29 3.99 14.61
C ASN A 87 3.93 4.04 13.12
N SER A 88 4.54 3.20 12.28
CA SER A 88 4.26 3.15 10.84
C SER A 88 4.83 1.88 10.23
N GLY A 89 4.49 1.58 8.97
CA GLY A 89 5.10 0.49 8.21
C GLY A 89 6.63 0.62 8.16
N ALA A 90 7.15 1.78 7.78
CA ALA A 90 8.60 2.03 7.73
C ALA A 90 9.28 1.94 9.12
N ALA A 91 8.58 2.32 10.21
CA ALA A 91 9.07 2.09 11.57
C ALA A 91 9.08 0.60 11.91
N GLY A 92 8.08 -0.17 11.45
CA GLY A 92 8.05 -1.63 11.55
C GLY A 92 9.20 -2.28 10.78
N GLU A 93 9.46 -1.84 9.55
CA GLU A 93 10.62 -2.31 8.76
C GLU A 93 11.93 -2.12 9.53
N TYR A 94 12.19 -0.90 9.98
CA TYR A 94 13.38 -0.58 10.76
C TYR A 94 13.48 -1.42 12.03
N THR A 95 12.36 -1.58 12.75
CA THR A 95 12.31 -2.34 14.00
C THR A 95 12.64 -3.82 13.79
N GLY A 96 12.04 -4.46 12.79
CA GLY A 96 12.31 -5.86 12.48
C GLY A 96 13.77 -6.11 12.07
N LEU A 97 14.35 -5.18 11.32
CA LEU A 97 15.78 -5.25 10.99
C LEU A 97 16.69 -5.05 12.24
N ARG A 98 16.28 -4.20 13.18
CA ARG A 98 16.95 -4.06 14.47
C ARG A 98 16.88 -5.34 15.30
N VAL A 99 15.73 -6.02 15.31
CA VAL A 99 15.55 -7.32 15.96
C VAL A 99 16.51 -8.35 15.38
N ILE A 100 16.59 -8.47 14.05
CA ILE A 100 17.53 -9.36 13.36
C ILE A 100 18.98 -9.04 13.76
N ARG A 101 19.36 -7.77 13.77
CA ARG A 101 20.72 -7.36 14.17
C ARG A 101 21.03 -7.76 15.60
N SER A 102 20.15 -7.46 16.54
CA SER A 102 20.35 -7.82 17.96
C SER A 102 20.45 -9.33 18.16
N TYR A 103 19.68 -10.12 17.43
CA TYR A 103 19.80 -11.57 17.44
C TYR A 103 21.17 -12.02 16.92
N LEU A 104 21.61 -11.54 15.75
CA LEU A 104 22.89 -11.90 15.16
C LEU A 104 24.07 -11.52 16.08
N GLU A 105 24.00 -10.35 16.70
CA GLU A 105 25.00 -9.91 17.71
C GLU A 105 25.03 -10.87 18.90
N SER A 106 23.87 -11.31 19.39
CA SER A 106 23.76 -12.22 20.56
C SER A 106 24.39 -13.59 20.34
N ILE A 107 24.40 -14.06 19.10
CA ILE A 107 24.99 -15.35 18.71
C ILE A 107 26.44 -15.19 18.13
N GLY A 108 27.06 -14.03 18.31
CA GLY A 108 28.41 -13.75 17.84
C GLY A 108 28.54 -13.55 16.33
N GLN A 109 27.45 -13.33 15.61
CA GLN A 109 27.43 -13.10 14.16
C GLN A 109 27.15 -11.65 13.77
N GLY A 110 27.50 -10.69 14.63
CA GLY A 110 27.28 -9.25 14.37
C GLY A 110 28.03 -8.69 13.17
N HIS A 111 28.98 -9.44 12.58
CA HIS A 111 29.68 -9.11 11.34
C HIS A 111 28.74 -9.22 10.11
N ARG A 112 27.66 -10.01 10.16
CA ARG A 112 26.70 -10.15 9.08
C ARG A 112 25.94 -8.85 8.88
N ASN A 113 26.17 -8.17 7.77
CA ASN A 113 25.66 -6.82 7.52
C ASN A 113 25.06 -6.64 6.13
N LYS A 114 24.93 -7.70 5.33
CA LYS A 114 24.32 -7.64 4.00
C LYS A 114 22.88 -8.14 4.02
N ILE A 115 22.02 -7.47 3.25
CA ILE A 115 20.63 -7.87 3.03
C ILE A 115 20.38 -8.02 1.55
N LEU A 116 19.87 -9.17 1.13
CA LEU A 116 19.33 -9.38 -0.22
C LEU A 116 17.95 -8.73 -0.32
N ILE A 117 17.69 -8.02 -1.42
CA ILE A 117 16.40 -7.36 -1.68
C ILE A 117 16.05 -7.56 -3.17
N PRO A 118 14.91 -8.18 -3.52
CA PRO A 118 14.47 -8.29 -4.90
C PRO A 118 14.25 -6.92 -5.56
N ALA A 119 14.51 -6.82 -6.85
CA ALA A 119 14.31 -5.60 -7.63
C ALA A 119 12.85 -5.13 -7.64
N SER A 120 11.90 -6.02 -7.35
CA SER A 120 10.47 -5.73 -7.18
C SER A 120 10.14 -5.06 -5.84
N ALA A 121 11.06 -4.99 -4.87
CA ALA A 121 10.76 -4.49 -3.54
C ALA A 121 10.36 -3.01 -3.55
N HIS A 122 9.49 -2.63 -2.59
CA HIS A 122 9.15 -1.23 -2.37
C HIS A 122 10.40 -0.42 -2.00
N GLY A 123 10.48 0.83 -2.46
CA GLY A 123 11.66 1.70 -2.20
C GLY A 123 11.96 1.97 -0.73
N THR A 124 11.00 1.76 0.18
CA THR A 124 11.22 1.85 1.63
C THR A 124 12.08 0.70 2.17
N ASN A 125 12.07 -0.48 1.53
CA ASN A 125 12.84 -1.62 2.01
C ASN A 125 14.36 -1.36 1.99
N PRO A 126 14.99 -0.96 0.88
CA PRO A 126 16.41 -0.60 0.90
C PRO A 126 16.72 0.60 1.80
N ALA A 127 15.81 1.59 1.88
CA ALA A 127 15.98 2.74 2.75
C ALA A 127 16.01 2.34 4.24
N SER A 128 15.10 1.47 4.67
CA SER A 128 15.04 0.93 6.03
C SER A 128 16.25 0.05 6.35
N ALA A 129 16.73 -0.75 5.39
CA ALA A 129 17.94 -1.56 5.53
C ALA A 129 19.18 -0.70 5.77
N ILE A 130 19.37 0.35 4.96
CA ILE A 130 20.49 1.31 5.13
C ILE A 130 20.37 2.03 6.47
N LYS A 131 19.18 2.48 6.86
CA LYS A 131 18.95 3.12 8.16
C LYS A 131 19.28 2.20 9.34
N ALA A 132 19.01 0.91 9.21
CA ALA A 132 19.37 -0.10 10.21
C ALA A 132 20.87 -0.50 10.19
N GLY A 133 21.67 0.10 9.30
CA GLY A 133 23.11 -0.12 9.19
C GLY A 133 23.50 -1.35 8.37
N PHE A 134 22.63 -1.81 7.47
CA PHE A 134 22.92 -2.89 6.54
C PHE A 134 23.33 -2.38 5.16
N VAL A 135 24.01 -3.22 4.42
CA VAL A 135 24.35 -3.02 3.01
C VAL A 135 23.37 -3.84 2.16
N THR A 136 22.74 -3.20 1.19
CA THR A 136 21.77 -3.86 0.32
C THR A 136 22.44 -4.50 -0.90
N VAL A 137 22.02 -5.71 -1.24
CA VAL A 137 22.40 -6.45 -2.45
C VAL A 137 21.11 -6.75 -3.20
N THR A 138 20.96 -6.23 -4.42
CA THR A 138 19.73 -6.41 -5.19
C THR A 138 19.74 -7.75 -5.90
N CYS A 139 18.65 -8.52 -5.75
CA CYS A 139 18.38 -9.72 -6.56
C CYS A 139 17.52 -9.36 -7.77
N ALA A 140 17.82 -9.97 -8.92
CA ALA A 140 17.04 -9.80 -10.14
C ALA A 140 15.65 -10.44 -10.01
N CYS A 141 14.73 -9.97 -10.86
CA CYS A 141 13.48 -10.65 -11.14
C CYS A 141 13.53 -11.22 -12.56
N ASP A 142 12.83 -12.33 -12.77
CA ASP A 142 12.69 -12.95 -14.08
C ASP A 142 11.72 -12.17 -15.01
N GLY A 143 11.58 -12.60 -16.25
CA GLY A 143 10.67 -11.96 -17.21
C GLY A 143 9.17 -12.10 -16.87
N GLN A 144 8.82 -12.92 -15.89
CA GLN A 144 7.45 -13.12 -15.40
C GLN A 144 7.18 -12.33 -14.10
N GLY A 145 8.20 -11.66 -13.57
CA GLY A 145 8.11 -10.83 -12.38
C GLY A 145 8.36 -11.56 -11.06
N ASN A 146 8.73 -12.85 -11.08
CA ASN A 146 9.17 -13.59 -9.91
C ASN A 146 10.63 -13.27 -9.58
N VAL A 147 11.07 -13.65 -8.39
CA VAL A 147 12.49 -13.62 -8.04
C VAL A 147 13.26 -14.58 -8.96
N ASP A 148 14.36 -14.10 -9.54
CA ASP A 148 15.26 -14.95 -10.32
C ASP A 148 16.02 -15.90 -9.38
N MET A 149 15.66 -17.17 -9.40
CA MET A 149 16.19 -18.19 -8.51
C MET A 149 17.67 -18.49 -8.74
N GLU A 150 18.18 -18.33 -9.96
CA GLU A 150 19.61 -18.52 -10.26
C GLU A 150 20.43 -17.37 -9.67
N ASP A 151 19.98 -16.14 -9.89
CA ASP A 151 20.60 -14.94 -9.32
C ASP A 151 20.53 -14.93 -7.78
N LEU A 152 19.39 -15.32 -7.19
CA LEU A 152 19.24 -15.45 -5.76
C LEU A 152 20.25 -16.43 -5.16
N ARG A 153 20.36 -17.65 -5.72
CA ARG A 153 21.31 -18.68 -5.24
C ARG A 153 22.73 -18.21 -5.35
N ALA A 154 23.10 -17.60 -6.49
CA ALA A 154 24.45 -17.08 -6.71
C ALA A 154 24.81 -16.01 -5.68
N LYS A 155 23.92 -15.02 -5.46
CA LYS A 155 24.15 -13.94 -4.51
C LYS A 155 24.11 -14.39 -3.05
N ALA A 156 23.26 -15.35 -2.71
CA ALA A 156 23.21 -15.93 -1.39
C ALA A 156 24.54 -16.65 -1.05
N GLU A 157 25.07 -17.45 -1.97
CA GLU A 157 26.35 -18.15 -1.76
C GLU A 157 27.54 -17.19 -1.76
N GLU A 158 27.57 -16.20 -2.69
CA GLU A 158 28.63 -15.17 -2.73
C GLU A 158 28.73 -14.36 -1.42
N ASN A 159 27.60 -14.09 -0.79
CA ASN A 159 27.54 -13.27 0.41
C ASN A 159 27.32 -14.08 1.70
N LYS A 160 27.39 -15.39 1.65
CA LYS A 160 27.00 -16.32 2.73
C LYS A 160 27.55 -15.97 4.10
N GLU A 161 28.82 -15.58 4.18
CA GLU A 161 29.49 -15.26 5.44
C GLU A 161 28.98 -13.93 6.06
N ASP A 162 28.58 -12.97 5.20
CA ASP A 162 28.14 -11.63 5.61
C ASP A 162 26.62 -11.43 5.53
N LEU A 163 25.89 -12.44 5.02
CA LEU A 163 24.45 -12.34 4.80
C LEU A 163 23.69 -12.35 6.12
N ALA A 164 23.01 -11.26 6.43
CA ALA A 164 22.16 -11.09 7.60
C ALA A 164 20.72 -11.55 7.34
N ALA A 165 20.15 -11.13 6.19
CA ALA A 165 18.76 -11.43 5.86
C ALA A 165 18.48 -11.30 4.36
N LEU A 166 17.33 -11.86 3.94
CA LEU A 166 16.57 -11.47 2.77
C LEU A 166 15.40 -10.60 3.24
N MET A 167 15.09 -9.52 2.52
CA MET A 167 13.87 -8.72 2.72
C MET A 167 13.00 -8.81 1.49
N ILE A 168 11.84 -9.45 1.61
CA ILE A 168 10.93 -9.79 0.50
C ILE A 168 9.50 -9.38 0.81
N THR A 169 8.77 -8.92 -0.20
CA THR A 169 7.32 -8.64 -0.12
C THR A 169 6.54 -9.84 -0.68
N TYR A 170 5.50 -10.30 0.03
CA TYR A 170 4.66 -11.40 -0.43
C TYR A 170 3.16 -11.14 -0.16
N PRO A 171 2.28 -11.30 -1.20
CA PRO A 171 2.63 -11.36 -2.62
C PRO A 171 3.50 -10.19 -3.05
N SER A 172 4.24 -10.34 -4.16
CA SER A 172 5.17 -9.30 -4.60
C SER A 172 4.44 -8.03 -5.05
N THR A 173 5.15 -6.91 -5.09
CA THR A 173 4.63 -5.65 -5.66
C THR A 173 4.32 -5.73 -7.16
N HIS A 174 4.71 -6.81 -7.83
CA HIS A 174 4.29 -7.13 -9.19
C HIS A 174 2.83 -7.65 -9.27
N GLY A 175 2.14 -7.77 -8.12
CA GLY A 175 0.77 -8.25 -8.04
C GLY A 175 0.65 -9.77 -8.21
N ILE A 176 1.70 -10.54 -7.98
CA ILE A 176 1.72 -11.99 -8.14
C ILE A 176 2.20 -12.71 -6.88
N PHE A 177 1.70 -13.92 -6.66
CA PHE A 177 2.23 -14.83 -5.66
C PHE A 177 3.52 -15.46 -6.18
N GLU A 178 4.61 -15.25 -5.46
CA GLU A 178 5.90 -15.91 -5.72
C GLU A 178 5.75 -17.41 -5.50
N THR A 179 5.89 -18.20 -6.57
CA THR A 179 5.64 -19.66 -6.50
C THR A 179 6.71 -20.40 -5.71
N GLU A 180 7.95 -19.92 -5.74
CA GLU A 180 9.10 -20.53 -5.09
C GLU A 180 9.38 -19.96 -3.68
N ILE A 181 8.41 -19.27 -3.07
CA ILE A 181 8.64 -18.54 -1.80
C ILE A 181 9.21 -19.43 -0.69
N VAL A 182 8.76 -20.67 -0.56
CA VAL A 182 9.26 -21.62 0.46
C VAL A 182 10.72 -21.99 0.16
N GLU A 183 11.07 -22.23 -1.11
CA GLU A 183 12.43 -22.52 -1.51
C GLU A 183 13.36 -21.33 -1.33
N ILE A 184 12.87 -20.11 -1.60
CA ILE A 184 13.58 -18.86 -1.30
C ILE A 184 13.95 -18.80 0.19
N CYS A 185 12.98 -19.03 1.07
CA CYS A 185 13.22 -19.07 2.52
C CYS A 185 14.29 -20.12 2.90
N ASN A 186 14.18 -21.32 2.34
CA ASN A 186 15.12 -22.41 2.60
C ASN A 186 16.58 -22.07 2.19
N ILE A 187 16.75 -21.42 1.03
CA ILE A 187 18.08 -20.98 0.55
C ILE A 187 18.70 -20.00 1.54
N ILE A 188 17.94 -19.04 2.02
CA ILE A 188 18.41 -18.01 2.95
C ILE A 188 18.77 -18.62 4.31
N HIS A 189 17.90 -19.49 4.84
CA HIS A 189 18.18 -20.21 6.08
C HIS A 189 19.41 -21.12 6.00
N ALA A 190 19.62 -21.77 4.85
CA ALA A 190 20.83 -22.58 4.62
C ALA A 190 22.12 -21.74 4.65
N CYS A 191 22.06 -20.44 4.43
CA CYS A 191 23.17 -19.50 4.63
C CYS A 191 23.29 -19.00 6.07
N GLY A 192 22.42 -19.41 6.99
CA GLY A 192 22.37 -18.92 8.38
C GLY A 192 21.78 -17.51 8.52
N ALA A 193 21.13 -17.01 7.49
CA ALA A 193 20.50 -15.69 7.46
C ALA A 193 19.01 -15.77 7.78
N GLN A 194 18.38 -14.62 8.09
CA GLN A 194 16.98 -14.52 8.44
C GLN A 194 16.12 -14.10 7.23
N VAL A 195 14.84 -14.43 7.25
CA VAL A 195 13.88 -13.98 6.24
C VAL A 195 12.96 -12.92 6.84
N TYR A 196 13.08 -11.70 6.32
CA TYR A 196 12.18 -10.59 6.62
C TYR A 196 11.10 -10.50 5.54
N MET A 197 9.83 -10.70 5.90
CA MET A 197 8.70 -10.51 4.99
C MET A 197 8.05 -9.15 5.22
N ASP A 198 7.97 -8.35 4.16
CA ASP A 198 7.16 -7.14 4.14
C ASP A 198 5.67 -7.53 4.09
N GLY A 199 4.94 -7.24 5.16
CA GLY A 199 3.53 -7.59 5.34
C GLY A 199 2.57 -6.52 4.83
N ALA A 200 3.02 -5.59 3.97
CA ALA A 200 2.13 -4.60 3.36
C ALA A 200 0.97 -5.24 2.59
N ASN A 201 1.20 -6.42 2.00
CA ASN A 201 0.25 -7.15 1.16
C ASN A 201 -0.52 -8.26 1.91
N MET A 202 -0.69 -8.14 3.24
CA MET A 202 -1.48 -9.09 4.03
C MET A 202 -2.93 -9.25 3.56
N ASN A 203 -3.46 -8.28 2.81
CA ASN A 203 -4.81 -8.35 2.24
C ASN A 203 -5.02 -9.54 1.30
N ALA A 204 -3.94 -10.13 0.80
CA ALA A 204 -3.97 -11.34 -0.02
C ALA A 204 -3.58 -12.62 0.74
N GLN A 205 -3.32 -12.56 2.05
CA GLN A 205 -2.82 -13.71 2.82
C GLN A 205 -3.77 -14.16 3.93
N VAL A 206 -4.41 -13.24 4.64
CA VAL A 206 -5.16 -13.53 5.88
C VAL A 206 -6.17 -14.66 5.68
N GLY A 207 -6.05 -15.70 6.49
CA GLY A 207 -6.93 -16.88 6.47
C GLY A 207 -6.68 -17.87 5.31
N LEU A 208 -5.78 -17.56 4.38
CA LEU A 208 -5.37 -18.46 3.27
C LEU A 208 -3.96 -19.00 3.46
N THR A 209 -3.05 -18.15 3.92
CA THR A 209 -1.68 -18.47 4.28
C THR A 209 -1.19 -17.46 5.31
N ASN A 210 0.04 -17.62 5.82
CA ASN A 210 0.65 -16.65 6.71
C ASN A 210 2.19 -16.67 6.62
N PRO A 211 2.86 -15.58 7.02
CA PRO A 211 4.31 -15.45 6.95
C PRO A 211 5.07 -16.54 7.69
N GLY A 212 4.64 -16.90 8.90
CA GLY A 212 5.29 -17.95 9.70
C GLY A 212 5.23 -19.32 9.05
N PHE A 213 4.09 -19.69 8.46
CA PHE A 213 3.93 -20.94 7.71
C PHE A 213 4.79 -21.01 6.45
N ILE A 214 4.96 -19.88 5.76
CA ILE A 214 5.78 -19.76 4.56
C ILE A 214 7.28 -19.92 4.89
N GLY A 215 7.69 -19.59 6.11
CA GLY A 215 9.08 -19.69 6.56
C GLY A 215 9.76 -18.33 6.79
N ALA A 216 9.00 -17.25 6.91
CA ALA A 216 9.56 -15.96 7.34
C ALA A 216 9.90 -15.98 8.84
N ASP A 217 10.92 -15.22 9.26
CA ASP A 217 11.33 -15.07 10.65
C ASP A 217 10.78 -13.79 11.27
N VAL A 218 10.58 -12.76 10.45
CA VAL A 218 10.10 -11.44 10.83
C VAL A 218 9.12 -10.92 9.80
N CYS A 219 8.04 -10.30 10.27
CA CYS A 219 7.10 -9.60 9.39
C CYS A 219 6.60 -8.32 10.07
N HIS A 220 6.62 -7.19 9.38
CA HIS A 220 5.83 -6.05 9.82
C HIS A 220 4.44 -6.07 9.19
N LEU A 221 3.48 -5.47 9.86
CA LEU A 221 2.12 -5.28 9.36
C LEU A 221 1.83 -3.80 9.16
N ASN A 222 0.93 -3.51 8.22
CA ASN A 222 0.36 -2.18 8.04
C ASN A 222 -1.11 -2.22 8.47
N LEU A 223 -1.40 -1.85 9.73
CA LEU A 223 -2.78 -1.91 10.24
C LEU A 223 -3.73 -0.99 9.48
N HIS A 224 -3.21 0.07 8.87
CA HIS A 224 -3.95 1.00 8.03
C HIS A 224 -4.26 0.48 6.62
N LYS A 225 -3.80 -0.71 6.26
CA LYS A 225 -4.13 -1.39 5.00
C LYS A 225 -5.16 -2.48 5.25
N THR A 226 -4.74 -3.65 5.70
CA THR A 226 -5.61 -4.82 5.88
C THR A 226 -6.54 -4.74 7.09
N PHE A 227 -6.12 -4.03 8.17
CA PHE A 227 -6.78 -4.11 9.49
C PHE A 227 -7.51 -2.83 9.90
N ALA A 228 -8.04 -2.10 8.95
CA ALA A 228 -9.02 -1.02 9.12
C ALA A 228 -8.56 0.24 9.88
N SER A 229 -7.35 0.32 10.41
CA SER A 229 -6.86 1.58 10.97
C SER A 229 -6.87 2.68 9.92
N PRO A 230 -7.28 3.91 10.23
CA PRO A 230 -7.29 4.99 9.24
C PRO A 230 -5.88 5.33 8.77
N HIS A 231 -5.73 5.77 7.51
CA HIS A 231 -4.47 6.25 6.96
C HIS A 231 -4.01 7.55 7.62
N GLY A 232 -4.95 8.31 8.14
CA GLY A 232 -4.73 9.41 9.08
C GLY A 232 -4.15 10.70 8.49
N GLY A 233 -3.92 10.79 7.18
CA GLY A 233 -3.41 12.01 6.53
C GLY A 233 -2.17 12.60 7.20
N GLY A 234 -1.22 11.76 7.65
CA GLY A 234 -0.09 12.13 8.49
C GLY A 234 -0.34 12.02 10.00
N GLY A 235 -1.50 11.52 10.39
CA GLY A 235 -1.87 11.23 11.78
C GLY A 235 -1.25 9.94 12.33
N PRO A 236 -1.78 9.43 13.44
CA PRO A 236 -1.22 8.28 14.13
C PRO A 236 -1.24 7.04 13.23
N GLY A 237 -0.15 6.27 13.24
CA GLY A 237 -0.02 5.02 12.54
C GLY A 237 0.46 3.91 13.45
N VAL A 238 0.28 2.66 13.05
CA VAL A 238 0.82 1.48 13.74
C VAL A 238 1.32 0.49 12.69
N GLY A 239 2.55 0.05 12.86
CA GLY A 239 3.21 -0.97 12.05
C GLY A 239 3.77 -2.08 12.92
N PRO A 240 2.93 -2.98 13.45
CA PRO A 240 3.37 -4.04 14.35
C PRO A 240 4.45 -4.88 13.72
N ILE A 241 5.40 -5.33 14.54
CA ILE A 241 6.38 -6.32 14.14
C ILE A 241 6.04 -7.67 14.77
N CYS A 242 5.98 -8.69 13.95
CA CYS A 242 5.70 -10.07 14.34
C CYS A 242 6.95 -10.91 14.09
N VAL A 243 7.30 -11.81 15.00
CA VAL A 243 8.57 -12.53 14.93
C VAL A 243 8.45 -14.00 15.35
N ALA A 244 9.32 -14.84 14.77
CA ALA A 244 9.51 -16.22 15.15
C ALA A 244 10.05 -16.35 16.59
N GLU A 245 9.89 -17.52 17.21
CA GLU A 245 10.17 -17.75 18.63
C GLU A 245 11.59 -17.33 19.07
N HIS A 246 12.61 -17.65 18.26
CA HIS A 246 14.00 -17.33 18.59
C HIS A 246 14.31 -15.81 18.58
N LEU A 247 13.44 -15.00 17.99
CA LEU A 247 13.57 -13.54 17.92
C LEU A 247 12.76 -12.81 19.00
N VAL A 248 11.86 -13.48 19.71
CA VAL A 248 11.03 -12.87 20.76
C VAL A 248 11.82 -12.10 21.82
N PRO A 249 12.98 -12.61 22.32
CA PRO A 249 13.77 -11.89 23.31
C PRO A 249 14.31 -10.53 22.84
N PHE A 250 14.32 -10.28 21.54
CA PHE A 250 14.85 -9.06 20.91
C PHE A 250 13.78 -8.06 20.47
N LEU A 251 12.51 -8.35 20.75
CA LEU A 251 11.42 -7.39 20.49
C LEU A 251 11.62 -6.09 21.27
N PRO A 252 11.10 -4.96 20.74
CA PRO A 252 11.17 -3.69 21.43
C PRO A 252 10.63 -3.74 22.85
N GLY A 253 11.43 -3.39 23.80
CA GLY A 253 11.03 -3.05 25.15
C GLY A 253 10.81 -1.54 25.31
N HIS A 254 10.68 -1.05 26.55
CA HIS A 254 10.59 0.36 26.85
C HIS A 254 11.33 0.69 28.15
N GLY A 255 12.17 1.73 28.13
CA GLY A 255 13.03 2.07 29.25
C GLY A 255 12.28 2.33 30.56
N LEU A 256 11.08 2.88 30.51
CA LEU A 256 10.22 3.10 31.69
C LEU A 256 9.73 1.79 32.34
N PHE A 257 9.71 0.69 31.59
CA PHE A 257 9.38 -0.65 32.10
C PHE A 257 10.62 -1.53 32.31
N GLY A 258 11.80 -0.92 32.38
CA GLY A 258 13.06 -1.59 32.72
C GLY A 258 13.74 -2.36 31.59
N ASN A 259 13.23 -2.29 30.37
CA ASN A 259 13.84 -2.92 29.18
C ASN A 259 13.93 -1.95 28.01
N PRO A 260 15.05 -1.21 27.81
CA PRO A 260 15.21 -0.28 26.69
C PRO A 260 15.62 -0.96 25.38
N MET A 261 15.61 -2.29 25.29
CA MET A 261 16.08 -3.01 24.10
C MET A 261 15.25 -2.62 22.87
N ASN A 262 15.92 -2.23 21.81
CA ASN A 262 15.31 -1.89 20.50
C ASN A 262 14.15 -0.90 20.56
N GLU A 263 14.09 -0.06 21.58
CA GLU A 263 13.05 0.98 21.72
C GLU A 263 13.01 1.89 20.47
N VAL A 264 11.84 2.07 19.86
CA VAL A 264 11.66 2.82 18.61
C VAL A 264 10.57 3.88 18.68
N SER A 265 9.88 3.98 19.81
CA SER A 265 8.82 4.96 20.06
C SER A 265 8.92 5.49 21.48
N SER A 266 8.53 6.75 21.69
CA SER A 266 8.47 7.37 23.02
C SER A 266 7.35 6.85 23.90
N ALA A 267 6.39 6.12 23.33
CA ALA A 267 5.30 5.45 24.05
C ALA A 267 5.45 3.93 23.95
N PRO A 268 5.16 3.18 25.04
CA PRO A 268 5.39 1.73 25.11
C PRO A 268 4.71 0.92 23.99
N TYR A 269 3.53 1.38 23.57
CA TYR A 269 2.68 0.73 22.57
C TYR A 269 2.40 1.65 21.39
N GLY A 270 3.33 2.56 21.08
CA GLY A 270 3.21 3.48 19.95
C GLY A 270 1.93 4.31 19.98
N SER A 271 1.16 4.27 18.92
CA SER A 271 -0.12 4.98 18.80
C SER A 271 -1.28 4.17 19.40
N ALA A 272 -1.20 3.83 20.69
CA ALA A 272 -2.14 2.93 21.35
C ALA A 272 -3.61 3.35 21.22
N GLY A 273 -3.88 4.66 21.11
CA GLY A 273 -5.24 5.19 20.97
C GLY A 273 -6.03 4.69 19.77
N ILE A 274 -5.38 4.21 18.71
CA ILE A 274 -6.06 3.66 17.51
C ILE A 274 -6.14 2.13 17.47
N LEU A 275 -5.50 1.43 18.40
CA LEU A 275 -5.53 -0.04 18.47
C LEU A 275 -6.95 -0.61 18.63
N PRO A 276 -7.87 0.08 19.38
CA PRO A 276 -9.25 -0.37 19.48
C PRO A 276 -9.97 -0.53 18.13
N ILE A 277 -9.58 0.23 17.09
CA ILE A 277 -10.16 0.12 15.74
C ILE A 277 -9.82 -1.24 15.15
N THR A 278 -8.53 -1.58 15.09
CA THR A 278 -8.09 -2.89 14.54
C THR A 278 -8.63 -4.05 15.35
N TYR A 279 -8.62 -3.96 16.68
CA TYR A 279 -9.19 -5.00 17.53
C TYR A 279 -10.69 -5.18 17.27
N GLY A 280 -11.44 -4.07 17.19
CA GLY A 280 -12.86 -4.07 16.85
C GLY A 280 -13.13 -4.69 15.47
N TYR A 281 -12.33 -4.33 14.47
CA TYR A 281 -12.40 -4.91 13.12
C TYR A 281 -12.22 -6.43 13.15
N ILE A 282 -11.17 -6.93 13.79
CA ILE A 282 -10.89 -8.38 13.89
C ILE A 282 -12.04 -9.10 14.59
N CYS A 283 -12.53 -8.55 15.71
CA CYS A 283 -13.66 -9.13 16.44
C CYS A 283 -14.96 -9.17 15.63
N MET A 284 -15.27 -8.08 14.89
CA MET A 284 -16.49 -8.04 14.08
C MET A 284 -16.42 -8.94 12.85
N MET A 285 -15.26 -9.05 12.22
CA MET A 285 -15.05 -9.89 11.05
C MET A 285 -14.98 -11.37 11.41
N SER A 286 -14.39 -11.72 12.55
CA SER A 286 -14.05 -13.10 12.93
C SER A 286 -13.15 -13.80 11.91
N THR A 287 -12.77 -15.03 12.16
CA THR A 287 -11.95 -15.85 11.24
C THR A 287 -12.62 -16.01 9.87
N GLU A 288 -13.94 -16.19 9.84
CA GLU A 288 -14.69 -16.36 8.60
C GLU A 288 -14.71 -15.09 7.76
N GLY A 289 -15.03 -13.94 8.37
CA GLY A 289 -15.07 -12.66 7.69
C GLY A 289 -13.72 -12.22 7.17
N LEU A 290 -12.64 -12.37 7.96
CA LEU A 290 -11.27 -12.05 7.51
C LEU A 290 -10.85 -12.92 6.32
N THR A 291 -11.15 -14.22 6.35
CA THR A 291 -10.88 -15.12 5.22
C THR A 291 -11.69 -14.76 3.99
N MET A 292 -12.97 -14.39 4.16
CA MET A 292 -13.82 -13.95 3.05
C MET A 292 -13.35 -12.63 2.45
N ALA A 293 -12.88 -11.69 3.27
CA ALA A 293 -12.28 -10.43 2.81
C ALA A 293 -11.09 -10.68 1.88
N THR A 294 -10.16 -11.54 2.29
CA THR A 294 -9.01 -11.92 1.44
C THR A 294 -9.44 -12.56 0.12
N LYS A 295 -10.40 -13.49 0.16
CA LYS A 295 -10.94 -14.14 -1.04
C LYS A 295 -11.60 -13.13 -1.98
N ALA A 296 -12.38 -12.19 -1.42
CA ALA A 296 -13.03 -11.13 -2.20
C ALA A 296 -12.00 -10.18 -2.83
N ALA A 297 -10.97 -9.79 -2.11
CA ALA A 297 -9.90 -8.94 -2.65
C ALA A 297 -9.21 -9.57 -3.86
N ILE A 298 -8.84 -10.86 -3.75
CA ILE A 298 -8.22 -11.60 -4.86
C ILE A 298 -9.21 -11.77 -6.02
N LEU A 299 -10.47 -12.10 -5.73
CA LEU A 299 -11.51 -12.25 -6.75
C LEU A 299 -11.75 -10.95 -7.53
N ASN A 300 -11.89 -9.82 -6.82
CA ASN A 300 -12.13 -8.51 -7.42
C ASN A 300 -10.98 -8.08 -8.34
N ALA A 301 -9.72 -8.27 -7.91
CA ALA A 301 -8.56 -7.98 -8.75
C ALA A 301 -8.54 -8.84 -10.02
N ASN A 302 -8.82 -10.15 -9.90
CA ASN A 302 -8.87 -11.06 -11.04
C ASN A 302 -10.06 -10.77 -11.96
N TYR A 303 -11.19 -10.32 -11.44
CA TYR A 303 -12.33 -9.87 -12.24
C TYR A 303 -11.96 -8.67 -13.11
N LEU A 304 -11.38 -7.62 -12.52
CA LEU A 304 -10.88 -6.47 -13.29
C LEU A 304 -9.81 -6.88 -14.31
N ALA A 305 -8.85 -7.73 -13.92
CA ALA A 305 -7.80 -8.21 -14.82
C ALA A 305 -8.38 -8.97 -16.03
N ALA A 306 -9.40 -9.80 -15.82
CA ALA A 306 -10.07 -10.54 -16.90
C ALA A 306 -10.78 -9.61 -17.88
N CYS A 307 -11.38 -8.51 -17.39
CA CYS A 307 -12.12 -7.56 -18.21
C CYS A 307 -11.23 -6.55 -18.96
N LEU A 308 -10.01 -6.28 -18.44
CA LEU A 308 -9.12 -5.24 -18.98
C LEU A 308 -7.92 -5.81 -19.77
N LYS A 309 -7.67 -7.11 -19.72
CA LYS A 309 -6.50 -7.76 -20.35
C LYS A 309 -6.40 -7.57 -21.87
N ASP A 310 -7.54 -7.50 -22.56
CA ASP A 310 -7.60 -7.42 -24.01
C ASP A 310 -7.52 -5.97 -24.54
N THR A 311 -7.66 -4.99 -23.64
CA THR A 311 -7.50 -3.57 -23.94
C THR A 311 -6.10 -3.07 -23.53
N TYR A 312 -5.84 -3.00 -22.24
CA TYR A 312 -4.56 -2.50 -21.73
C TYR A 312 -3.46 -3.57 -21.68
N GLY A 313 -3.84 -4.84 -21.45
CA GLY A 313 -2.89 -5.89 -21.10
C GLY A 313 -2.52 -5.88 -19.61
N ILE A 314 -2.09 -7.03 -19.11
CA ILE A 314 -1.60 -7.20 -17.74
C ILE A 314 -0.13 -7.57 -17.80
N VAL A 315 0.72 -6.77 -17.14
CA VAL A 315 2.19 -6.92 -17.25
C VAL A 315 2.66 -8.25 -16.67
N TYR A 316 2.21 -8.58 -15.46
CA TYR A 316 2.59 -9.82 -14.78
C TYR A 316 1.37 -10.63 -14.38
N ARG A 317 1.50 -11.96 -14.50
CA ARG A 317 0.51 -12.93 -14.02
C ARG A 317 1.26 -14.12 -13.43
N GLY A 318 0.70 -14.72 -12.41
CA GLY A 318 1.21 -15.98 -11.87
C GLY A 318 1.15 -17.11 -12.88
N ALA A 319 1.79 -18.24 -12.58
CA ALA A 319 1.87 -19.41 -13.45
C ALA A 319 0.51 -19.92 -13.95
N ASN A 320 -0.56 -19.69 -13.18
CA ASN A 320 -1.95 -20.06 -13.53
C ASN A 320 -2.69 -18.96 -14.32
N GLY A 321 -2.02 -17.88 -14.71
CA GLY A 321 -2.60 -16.76 -15.44
C GLY A 321 -3.42 -15.78 -14.58
N PHE A 322 -3.41 -15.92 -13.24
CA PHE A 322 -4.08 -15.06 -12.29
C PHE A 322 -3.13 -14.04 -11.66
N VAL A 323 -3.72 -12.99 -11.10
CA VAL A 323 -3.04 -11.99 -10.26
C VAL A 323 -3.36 -12.23 -8.78
N GLY A 324 -2.67 -11.55 -7.88
CA GLY A 324 -3.00 -11.49 -6.46
C GLY A 324 -4.21 -10.59 -6.19
N HIS A 325 -4.09 -9.70 -5.23
CA HIS A 325 -5.13 -8.72 -4.86
C HIS A 325 -5.00 -7.39 -5.64
N GLU A 326 -3.99 -7.26 -6.47
CA GLU A 326 -3.67 -6.09 -7.28
C GLU A 326 -3.10 -6.52 -8.63
N MET A 327 -3.05 -5.59 -9.60
CA MET A 327 -2.54 -5.87 -10.95
C MET A 327 -1.85 -4.64 -11.54
N ILE A 328 -0.97 -4.88 -12.52
CA ILE A 328 -0.27 -3.83 -13.27
C ILE A 328 -0.76 -3.83 -14.72
N LEU A 329 -1.38 -2.70 -15.13
CA LEU A 329 -1.80 -2.48 -16.52
C LEU A 329 -0.64 -1.92 -17.35
N GLU A 330 -0.50 -2.44 -18.57
CA GLU A 330 0.51 -2.03 -19.54
C GLU A 330 0.09 -0.74 -20.26
N CYS A 331 0.87 0.33 -20.15
CA CYS A 331 0.61 1.60 -20.84
C CYS A 331 1.74 2.02 -21.80
N ARG A 332 2.90 1.36 -21.78
CA ARG A 332 4.07 1.73 -22.62
C ARG A 332 3.78 1.64 -24.10
N LYS A 333 3.10 0.57 -24.55
CA LYS A 333 2.70 0.41 -25.95
C LYS A 333 1.71 1.47 -26.41
N ILE A 334 0.79 1.87 -25.52
CA ILE A 334 -0.16 2.97 -25.77
C ILE A 334 0.63 4.25 -26.02
N HIS A 335 1.59 4.55 -25.15
CA HIS A 335 2.42 5.74 -25.29
C HIS A 335 3.27 5.72 -26.58
N GLU A 336 3.89 4.60 -26.92
CA GLU A 336 4.66 4.45 -28.16
C GLU A 336 3.81 4.69 -29.43
N GLU A 337 2.56 4.22 -29.43
CA GLU A 337 1.68 4.28 -30.59
C GLU A 337 0.93 5.61 -30.72
N THR A 338 0.60 6.27 -29.61
CA THR A 338 -0.33 7.41 -29.59
C THR A 338 0.26 8.68 -28.97
N GLY A 339 1.32 8.57 -28.18
CA GLY A 339 1.84 9.64 -27.32
C GLY A 339 1.09 9.79 -26.00
N ILE A 340 -0.02 9.06 -25.77
CA ILE A 340 -0.79 9.10 -24.52
C ILE A 340 -0.07 8.31 -23.45
N SER A 341 0.27 8.94 -22.34
CA SER A 341 0.98 8.34 -21.22
C SER A 341 0.03 7.76 -20.14
N GLU A 342 0.59 6.97 -19.24
CA GLU A 342 -0.12 6.51 -18.03
C GLU A 342 -0.61 7.68 -17.18
N ASN A 343 0.11 8.80 -17.19
CA ASN A 343 -0.29 10.02 -16.48
C ASN A 343 -1.54 10.66 -17.13
N ASP A 344 -1.65 10.63 -18.46
CA ASP A 344 -2.83 11.15 -19.15
C ASP A 344 -4.08 10.31 -18.83
N ILE A 345 -3.93 8.99 -18.82
CA ILE A 345 -4.99 8.06 -18.43
C ILE A 345 -5.42 8.32 -16.98
N ALA A 346 -4.45 8.44 -16.06
CA ALA A 346 -4.72 8.71 -14.65
C ALA A 346 -5.42 10.07 -14.43
N LYS A 347 -5.01 11.11 -15.15
CA LYS A 347 -5.67 12.42 -15.11
C LYS A 347 -7.08 12.37 -15.70
N ARG A 348 -7.28 11.58 -16.75
CA ARG A 348 -8.61 11.40 -17.35
C ARG A 348 -9.57 10.65 -16.41
N LEU A 349 -9.09 9.67 -15.63
CA LEU A 349 -9.88 9.00 -14.58
C LEU A 349 -10.48 9.98 -13.59
N MET A 350 -9.79 11.08 -13.27
CA MET A 350 -10.30 12.11 -12.36
C MET A 350 -11.54 12.82 -12.92
N ASP A 351 -11.65 12.98 -14.24
CA ASP A 351 -12.86 13.52 -14.89
C ASP A 351 -14.07 12.59 -14.76
N TYR A 352 -13.81 11.30 -14.61
CA TYR A 352 -14.83 10.27 -14.34
C TYR A 352 -15.16 10.12 -12.85
N GLY A 353 -14.51 10.89 -11.97
CA GLY A 353 -14.75 10.85 -10.53
C GLY A 353 -13.95 9.79 -9.79
N TYR A 354 -12.90 9.23 -10.40
CA TYR A 354 -11.99 8.27 -9.76
C TYR A 354 -10.68 8.92 -9.34
N HIS A 355 -10.17 8.50 -8.19
CA HIS A 355 -8.78 8.77 -7.82
C HIS A 355 -7.83 8.06 -8.79
N ALA A 356 -6.71 8.67 -9.11
CA ALA A 356 -5.70 8.05 -9.95
C ALA A 356 -5.14 6.77 -9.31
N PRO A 357 -4.91 5.68 -10.07
CA PRO A 357 -4.13 4.54 -9.62
C PRO A 357 -2.67 4.92 -9.32
N THR A 358 -1.90 4.00 -8.75
CA THR A 358 -0.45 4.17 -8.59
C THR A 358 0.23 4.20 -9.96
N LEU A 359 0.99 5.27 -10.21
CA LEU A 359 1.63 5.56 -11.49
C LEU A 359 3.08 5.06 -11.50
N SER A 360 3.49 4.42 -12.60
CA SER A 360 4.90 4.09 -12.90
C SER A 360 5.63 3.38 -11.76
N PHE A 361 4.93 2.56 -10.99
CA PHE A 361 5.46 1.78 -9.89
C PHE A 361 4.79 0.38 -9.84
N PRO A 362 5.56 -0.68 -9.57
CA PRO A 362 7.02 -0.78 -9.56
C PRO A 362 7.63 -0.74 -10.98
N VAL A 363 6.81 -0.75 -12.02
CA VAL A 363 7.21 -0.75 -13.41
C VAL A 363 6.91 0.60 -14.04
N HIS A 364 7.91 1.23 -14.65
CA HIS A 364 7.75 2.52 -15.33
C HIS A 364 6.76 2.41 -16.50
N GLY A 365 5.94 3.44 -16.70
CA GLY A 365 4.99 3.51 -17.80
C GLY A 365 3.77 2.61 -17.63
N THR A 366 3.36 2.33 -16.40
CA THR A 366 2.24 1.44 -16.06
C THR A 366 1.31 2.06 -15.03
N LEU A 367 0.13 1.45 -14.86
CA LEU A 367 -0.84 1.75 -13.80
C LEU A 367 -1.00 0.53 -12.90
N MET A 368 -0.87 0.72 -11.60
CA MET A 368 -1.09 -0.35 -10.62
C MET A 368 -2.42 -0.15 -9.90
N ILE A 369 -3.27 -1.16 -9.94
CA ILE A 369 -4.66 -1.11 -9.48
C ILE A 369 -4.90 -2.16 -8.41
N GLU A 370 -5.44 -1.74 -7.27
CA GLU A 370 -5.94 -2.58 -6.19
C GLU A 370 -7.40 -2.23 -5.91
N PRO A 371 -8.39 -3.09 -6.26
CA PRO A 371 -9.80 -2.77 -6.05
C PRO A 371 -10.27 -3.01 -4.62
N THR A 372 -9.55 -3.71 -3.79
CA THR A 372 -9.90 -4.18 -2.44
C THR A 372 -11.18 -5.05 -2.35
N GLU A 373 -11.45 -5.61 -1.17
CA GLU A 373 -12.65 -6.39 -0.89
C GLU A 373 -13.90 -5.53 -0.58
N SER A 374 -13.71 -4.23 -0.33
CA SER A 374 -14.83 -3.36 0.04
C SER A 374 -15.69 -2.93 -1.14
N GLU A 375 -15.22 -3.16 -2.36
CA GLU A 375 -15.92 -2.72 -3.57
C GLU A 375 -17.04 -3.68 -3.98
N SER A 376 -18.16 -3.11 -4.38
CA SER A 376 -19.29 -3.86 -4.91
C SER A 376 -19.06 -4.24 -6.37
N LEU A 377 -19.74 -5.29 -6.85
CA LEU A 377 -19.69 -5.66 -8.27
C LEU A 377 -20.15 -4.50 -9.17
N TRP A 378 -21.15 -3.72 -8.74
CA TRP A 378 -21.61 -2.54 -9.48
C TRP A 378 -20.49 -1.50 -9.66
N GLU A 379 -19.69 -1.24 -8.62
CA GLU A 379 -18.58 -0.29 -8.69
C GLU A 379 -17.44 -0.82 -9.58
N LEU A 380 -17.14 -2.12 -9.49
CA LEU A 380 -16.18 -2.75 -10.38
C LEU A 380 -16.60 -2.68 -11.85
N ASP A 381 -17.87 -2.93 -12.15
CA ASP A 381 -18.43 -2.81 -13.50
C ASP A 381 -18.41 -1.37 -14.02
N ASN A 382 -18.69 -0.39 -13.14
CA ASN A 382 -18.58 1.02 -13.47
C ASN A 382 -17.14 1.41 -13.80
N PHE A 383 -16.18 0.98 -12.98
CA PHE A 383 -14.74 1.21 -13.23
C PHE A 383 -14.28 0.57 -14.55
N ILE A 384 -14.71 -0.66 -14.84
CA ILE A 384 -14.44 -1.33 -16.13
C ILE A 384 -15.01 -0.49 -17.29
N THR A 385 -16.24 -0.01 -17.17
CA THR A 385 -16.87 0.83 -18.18
C THR A 385 -16.09 2.12 -18.42
N VAL A 386 -15.61 2.76 -17.36
CA VAL A 386 -14.77 3.95 -17.44
C VAL A 386 -13.45 3.64 -18.15
N MET A 387 -12.74 2.60 -17.74
CA MET A 387 -11.48 2.21 -18.37
C MET A 387 -11.65 1.86 -19.86
N GLN A 388 -12.71 1.14 -20.20
CA GLN A 388 -13.04 0.83 -21.61
C GLN A 388 -13.42 2.06 -22.42
N THR A 389 -14.02 3.08 -21.79
CA THR A 389 -14.34 4.34 -22.46
C THR A 389 -13.07 5.16 -22.70
N ILE A 390 -12.18 5.25 -21.71
CA ILE A 390 -10.85 5.86 -21.88
C ILE A 390 -10.06 5.13 -22.98
N TRP A 391 -10.14 3.80 -23.05
CA TRP A 391 -9.54 3.04 -24.15
C TRP A 391 -10.07 3.46 -25.52
N LYS A 392 -11.38 3.71 -25.67
CA LYS A 392 -11.96 4.24 -26.91
C LYS A 392 -11.43 5.63 -27.25
N GLU A 393 -11.32 6.53 -26.25
CA GLU A 393 -10.70 7.86 -26.42
C GLU A 393 -9.24 7.75 -26.91
N ILE A 394 -8.48 6.77 -26.39
CA ILE A 394 -7.11 6.46 -26.89
C ILE A 394 -7.14 5.99 -28.34
N GLN A 395 -8.10 5.14 -28.73
CA GLN A 395 -8.24 4.66 -30.10
C GLN A 395 -8.63 5.80 -31.08
N GLU A 396 -9.42 6.78 -30.66
CA GLU A 396 -9.71 7.97 -31.45
C GLU A 396 -8.43 8.74 -31.79
N VAL A 397 -7.51 8.92 -30.83
CA VAL A 397 -6.21 9.55 -31.08
C VAL A 397 -5.36 8.69 -32.03
N LYS A 398 -5.32 7.38 -31.81
CA LYS A 398 -4.57 6.44 -32.67
C LYS A 398 -5.04 6.46 -34.11
N ASN A 399 -6.35 6.58 -34.32
CA ASN A 399 -6.97 6.57 -35.64
C ASN A 399 -6.96 7.96 -36.33
N GLY A 400 -6.53 9.01 -35.65
CA GLY A 400 -6.57 10.38 -36.12
C GLY A 400 -7.97 11.01 -36.13
N GLU A 401 -8.91 10.43 -35.37
CA GLU A 401 -10.27 10.96 -35.15
C GLU A 401 -10.27 12.07 -34.11
N ALA A 402 -9.32 12.05 -33.16
CA ALA A 402 -9.03 13.11 -32.21
C ALA A 402 -7.62 13.69 -32.49
N ASP A 403 -7.47 14.99 -32.25
CA ASP A 403 -6.18 15.67 -32.40
C ASP A 403 -5.16 15.13 -31.42
N LYS A 404 -3.90 14.98 -31.85
CA LYS A 404 -2.84 14.39 -31.04
C LYS A 404 -2.45 15.29 -29.86
N ASP A 405 -2.43 16.58 -30.07
CA ASP A 405 -1.93 17.57 -29.10
C ASP A 405 -3.06 18.31 -28.37
N ASP A 406 -4.31 18.21 -28.88
CA ASP A 406 -5.51 18.79 -28.25
C ASP A 406 -6.65 17.78 -28.19
N ASN A 407 -6.65 16.94 -27.16
CA ASN A 407 -7.67 15.93 -26.92
C ASN A 407 -8.02 15.80 -25.42
N VAL A 408 -9.09 15.08 -25.11
CA VAL A 408 -9.61 14.94 -23.73
C VAL A 408 -8.65 14.24 -22.76
N LEU A 409 -7.64 13.52 -23.26
CA LEU A 409 -6.66 12.80 -22.44
C LEU A 409 -5.50 13.71 -22.05
N VAL A 410 -4.87 14.38 -23.02
CA VAL A 410 -3.72 15.26 -22.75
C VAL A 410 -4.10 16.52 -21.98
N ASN A 411 -5.36 16.98 -22.10
CA ASN A 411 -5.86 18.14 -21.39
C ASN A 411 -6.55 17.82 -20.06
N ALA A 412 -6.81 16.55 -19.76
CA ALA A 412 -7.39 16.14 -18.48
C ALA A 412 -6.50 16.52 -17.29
N PRO A 413 -7.06 16.80 -16.12
CA PRO A 413 -8.49 16.84 -15.81
C PRO A 413 -9.12 18.18 -16.14
N HIS A 414 -10.47 18.19 -16.36
CA HIS A 414 -11.24 19.37 -16.74
C HIS A 414 -12.03 19.93 -15.55
N PRO A 415 -11.56 20.97 -14.87
CA PRO A 415 -12.28 21.57 -13.75
C PRO A 415 -13.50 22.38 -14.22
N GLU A 416 -14.45 22.57 -13.30
CA GLU A 416 -15.69 23.28 -13.56
C GLU A 416 -15.47 24.66 -14.22
N TYR A 417 -14.52 25.44 -13.72
CA TYR A 417 -14.27 26.80 -14.20
C TYR A 417 -13.78 26.85 -15.65
N GLU A 418 -13.15 25.81 -16.18
CA GLU A 418 -12.75 25.72 -17.58
C GLU A 418 -13.93 25.32 -18.47
N VAL A 419 -14.71 24.31 -18.02
CA VAL A 419 -15.84 23.78 -18.78
C VAL A 419 -16.98 24.79 -18.89
N VAL A 420 -17.25 25.55 -17.82
CA VAL A 420 -18.36 26.52 -17.75
C VAL A 420 -17.94 27.90 -18.24
N GLY A 421 -16.64 28.18 -18.32
CA GLY A 421 -16.09 29.46 -18.75
C GLY A 421 -16.47 29.85 -20.19
N ASP A 422 -16.38 31.14 -20.51
CA ASP A 422 -16.75 31.64 -21.85
C ASP A 422 -15.75 31.20 -22.92
N ASN A 423 -14.49 31.02 -22.57
CA ASN A 423 -13.42 30.62 -23.49
C ASN A 423 -13.26 29.09 -23.48
N TRP A 424 -13.59 28.45 -24.60
CA TRP A 424 -13.33 27.04 -24.85
C TRP A 424 -12.56 26.94 -26.18
N GLU A 425 -11.29 26.70 -26.08
CA GLU A 425 -10.37 26.71 -27.24
C GLU A 425 -10.04 25.31 -27.76
N HIS A 426 -10.63 24.26 -27.12
CA HIS A 426 -10.38 22.87 -27.51
C HIS A 426 -11.19 22.42 -28.71
N CYS A 427 -10.62 21.52 -29.54
CA CYS A 427 -11.27 20.98 -30.72
C CYS A 427 -12.33 19.90 -30.41
N TYR A 428 -12.54 19.54 -29.15
CA TYR A 428 -13.60 18.63 -28.67
C TYR A 428 -14.65 19.37 -27.84
N THR A 429 -15.82 18.72 -27.63
CA THR A 429 -16.94 19.37 -26.95
C THR A 429 -16.77 19.42 -25.44
N ARG A 430 -17.34 20.43 -24.77
CA ARG A 430 -17.46 20.51 -23.31
C ARG A 430 -18.17 19.29 -22.72
N GLU A 431 -19.17 18.76 -23.44
CA GLU A 431 -19.90 17.57 -23.03
C GLU A 431 -18.98 16.34 -22.97
N LYS A 432 -18.14 16.12 -23.99
CA LYS A 432 -17.14 15.04 -24.01
C LYS A 432 -16.12 15.19 -22.89
N ALA A 433 -15.72 16.43 -22.55
CA ALA A 433 -14.83 16.71 -21.44
C ALA A 433 -15.45 16.36 -20.08
N ALA A 434 -16.67 16.88 -19.82
CA ALA A 434 -17.29 16.84 -18.50
C ALA A 434 -18.20 15.61 -18.24
N TYR A 435 -18.89 15.12 -19.28
CA TYR A 435 -19.94 14.10 -19.16
C TYR A 435 -19.74 12.96 -20.17
N PRO A 436 -18.61 12.27 -20.13
CA PRO A 436 -18.25 11.26 -21.13
C PRO A 436 -19.17 10.01 -21.12
N ILE A 437 -19.80 9.71 -19.99
CA ILE A 437 -20.79 8.63 -19.83
C ILE A 437 -21.93 9.05 -18.90
N GLU A 438 -23.06 8.33 -18.95
CA GLU A 438 -24.26 8.70 -18.21
C GLU A 438 -24.08 8.66 -16.69
N SER A 439 -23.40 7.67 -16.15
CA SER A 439 -23.13 7.57 -14.69
C SER A 439 -22.37 8.79 -14.16
N VAL A 440 -21.45 9.35 -14.95
CA VAL A 440 -20.77 10.61 -14.61
C VAL A 440 -21.71 11.80 -14.66
N ARG A 441 -22.67 11.83 -15.60
CA ARG A 441 -23.67 12.91 -15.68
C ARG A 441 -24.57 12.94 -14.45
N GLU A 442 -24.97 11.78 -13.96
CA GLU A 442 -25.82 11.64 -12.78
C GLU A 442 -25.12 12.01 -11.48
N ASN A 443 -23.82 11.71 -11.38
CA ASN A 443 -23.03 11.89 -10.15
C ASN A 443 -21.67 12.57 -10.42
N LYS A 444 -21.68 13.74 -11.06
CA LYS A 444 -20.46 14.45 -11.42
C LYS A 444 -19.71 14.95 -10.18
N PHE A 445 -18.49 14.47 -10.04
CA PHE A 445 -17.47 15.10 -9.19
C PHE A 445 -16.66 16.10 -10.04
N TRP A 446 -16.62 17.37 -9.62
CA TRP A 446 -15.80 18.39 -10.27
C TRP A 446 -14.43 18.47 -9.63
N ILE A 447 -13.42 18.12 -10.39
CA ILE A 447 -12.05 18.32 -9.95
C ILE A 447 -11.75 19.82 -9.79
N ASN A 448 -10.97 20.19 -8.78
CA ASN A 448 -10.77 21.59 -8.42
C ASN A 448 -9.56 22.25 -9.09
N VAL A 449 -8.69 21.47 -9.72
CA VAL A 449 -7.42 21.92 -10.28
C VAL A 449 -7.24 21.31 -11.66
N ALA A 450 -6.93 22.13 -12.67
CA ALA A 450 -6.50 21.68 -13.98
C ALA A 450 -5.17 20.93 -13.91
N ARG A 451 -4.67 20.49 -15.05
CA ARG A 451 -3.40 19.76 -15.13
C ARG A 451 -2.24 20.56 -14.53
N VAL A 452 -1.54 19.94 -13.60
CA VAL A 452 -0.35 20.47 -12.95
C VAL A 452 0.91 19.83 -13.55
N ASP A 453 1.91 20.63 -13.84
CA ASP A 453 3.26 20.13 -14.15
C ASP A 453 3.97 19.76 -12.86
N ASN A 454 3.84 18.48 -12.46
CA ASN A 454 4.43 17.95 -11.23
C ASN A 454 5.96 18.06 -11.26
N THR A 455 6.59 17.78 -12.41
CA THR A 455 8.05 17.85 -12.57
C THR A 455 8.58 19.26 -12.36
N LEU A 456 7.88 20.26 -12.89
CA LEU A 456 8.21 21.66 -12.68
C LEU A 456 8.02 22.05 -11.19
N GLY A 457 6.93 21.58 -10.58
CA GLY A 457 6.64 21.81 -9.17
C GLY A 457 7.75 21.28 -8.27
N ASP A 458 8.18 20.03 -8.49
CA ASP A 458 9.25 19.39 -7.73
C ASP A 458 10.60 20.12 -7.88
N ARG A 459 10.95 20.53 -9.11
CA ARG A 459 12.17 21.29 -9.39
C ARG A 459 12.18 22.69 -8.77
N LYS A 460 11.00 23.29 -8.59
CA LYS A 460 10.83 24.65 -8.05
C LYS A 460 10.30 24.65 -6.61
N LEU A 461 10.42 23.57 -5.89
CA LEU A 461 9.91 23.42 -4.51
C LEU A 461 10.42 24.52 -3.57
N LEU A 462 11.65 24.98 -3.76
CA LEU A 462 12.27 26.05 -2.96
C LEU A 462 12.00 27.46 -3.51
N SER A 463 11.33 27.61 -4.66
CA SER A 463 10.95 28.92 -5.18
C SER A 463 9.69 29.37 -4.41
N THR A 464 9.87 30.34 -3.53
CA THR A 464 8.76 30.91 -2.77
C THR A 464 8.28 32.21 -3.44
N ARG A 465 7.08 32.68 -3.04
CA ARG A 465 6.51 33.97 -3.46
C ARG A 465 7.43 35.14 -3.09
N TYR A 466 8.42 34.92 -2.24
CA TYR A 466 9.36 35.92 -1.70
C TYR A 466 10.76 35.83 -2.34
N GLY A 467 10.92 35.14 -3.44
CA GLY A 467 12.18 34.94 -4.15
C GLY A 467 12.91 33.64 -3.79
N THR A 468 13.88 33.29 -4.60
CA THR A 468 14.82 32.19 -4.34
C THR A 468 15.71 32.53 -3.16
N PHE A 469 15.77 31.68 -2.16
CA PHE A 469 16.81 31.69 -1.13
C PHE A 469 18.12 31.21 -1.71
#